data_e6b9029d2585db6f113e96d3792a7407
#
_entry.id   e6b9029d2585db6f113e96d3792a7407
#
_cell.length_a   1.000
_cell.length_b   1.000
_cell.length_c   1.000
_cell.angle_alpha   90.00
_cell.angle_beta   90.00
_cell.angle_gamma   90.00
#
_symmetry.space_group_name_H-M   'P 1'
#
loop_
_entity.id
_entity.type
_entity.pdbx_description
1 polymer ?
#
loop_
_entity_poly.entity_id
_entity_poly.type
_entity_poly.pdbx_seq_one_letter_code
_entity_poly.pdbx_strand_id
1 'polypeptide(L)'
;MNDFLNTQESRKNNRTKNIIGVIVGVVSFIVVFLAAFFTTRYLTSSFFSKAKNDLVTDEMKNQVAEMNQQLPQIIEEGVRLDSVALKGEKTMGYYVTLFNFDSEEVEFDASVAKEAIVQNLRTNRGKMRFFIDNNITLYYYYYDKNKKVVTEIEIAPSLYK
;
A
#
# COMPACT_ATOMS: atom_id res chain seq x y z
N MET A 1 2.41 -11.53 43.15
CA MET A 1 2.39 -12.37 41.95
C MET A 1 1.40 -11.85 40.89
N ASN A 2 0.25 -11.30 41.27
CA ASN A 2 -0.76 -10.76 40.31
C ASN A 2 -0.35 -9.45 39.61
N ASP A 3 0.46 -8.59 40.26
CA ASP A 3 0.92 -7.32 39.68
C ASP A 3 1.88 -7.50 38.49
N PHE A 4 2.66 -8.56 38.49
CA PHE A 4 3.63 -8.86 37.45
C PHE A 4 2.90 -9.31 36.15
N LEU A 5 1.85 -10.12 36.28
CA LEU A 5 1.02 -10.58 35.16
C LEU A 5 0.23 -9.43 34.55
N ASN A 6 -0.34 -8.56 35.36
CA ASN A 6 -1.07 -7.38 34.91
C ASN A 6 -0.17 -6.38 34.15
N THR A 7 1.08 -6.24 34.57
CA THR A 7 2.06 -5.36 33.91
C THR A 7 2.50 -5.92 32.57
N GLN A 8 2.63 -7.23 32.43
CA GLN A 8 2.96 -7.90 31.16
C GLN A 8 1.81 -7.82 30.17
N GLU A 9 0.58 -8.02 30.62
CA GLU A 9 -0.62 -7.94 29.78
C GLU A 9 -0.89 -6.51 29.32
N SER A 10 -0.69 -5.52 30.16
CA SER A 10 -0.79 -4.10 29.80
C SER A 10 0.27 -3.69 28.78
N ARG A 11 1.52 -4.16 28.91
CA ARG A 11 2.60 -3.90 27.95
C ARG A 11 2.31 -4.55 26.60
N LYS A 12 1.80 -5.77 26.57
CA LYS A 12 1.41 -6.49 25.36
C LYS A 12 0.26 -5.76 24.64
N ASN A 13 -0.75 -5.34 25.39
CA ASN A 13 -1.91 -4.63 24.83
C ASN A 13 -1.55 -3.24 24.27
N ASN A 14 -0.66 -2.50 24.93
CA ASN A 14 -0.16 -1.22 24.44
C ASN A 14 0.74 -1.38 23.19
N ARG A 15 1.58 -2.41 23.12
CA ARG A 15 2.38 -2.71 21.92
C ARG A 15 1.48 -3.04 20.74
N THR A 16 0.46 -3.87 20.93
CA THR A 16 -0.50 -4.23 19.86
C THR A 16 -1.28 -3.01 19.38
N LYS A 17 -1.72 -2.12 20.26
CA LYS A 17 -2.41 -0.88 19.89
C LYS A 17 -1.52 0.08 19.11
N ASN A 18 -0.25 0.21 19.47
CA ASN A 18 0.71 1.05 18.75
C ASN A 18 1.03 0.50 17.37
N ILE A 19 1.11 -0.82 17.22
CA ILE A 19 1.37 -1.48 15.93
C ILE A 19 0.17 -1.35 14.99
N ILE A 20 -1.04 -1.51 15.49
CA ILE A 20 -2.27 -1.29 14.71
C ILE A 20 -2.34 0.19 14.26
N GLY A 21 -2.01 1.13 15.12
CA GLY A 21 -1.94 2.55 14.78
C GLY A 21 -0.91 2.86 13.69
N VAL A 22 0.26 2.24 13.74
CA VAL A 22 1.31 2.35 12.72
C VAL A 22 0.83 1.76 11.39
N ILE A 23 0.22 0.58 11.39
CA ILE A 23 -0.29 -0.07 10.17
C ILE A 23 -1.37 0.78 9.50
N VAL A 24 -2.28 1.36 10.26
CA VAL A 24 -3.36 2.22 9.72
C VAL A 24 -2.79 3.51 9.13
N GLY A 25 -1.82 4.14 9.78
CA GLY A 25 -1.14 5.32 9.28
C GLY A 25 -0.39 5.06 7.96
N VAL A 26 0.40 3.98 7.92
CA VAL A 26 1.18 3.50 6.76
C VAL A 26 0.35 3.38 5.49
N VAL A 27 -0.80 2.75 5.62
CA VAL A 27 -1.71 2.52 4.50
C VAL A 27 -2.25 3.84 3.95
N SER A 28 -2.51 4.81 4.82
CA SER A 28 -3.01 6.12 4.44
C SER A 28 -2.03 6.88 3.55
N PHE A 29 -0.75 6.82 3.84
CA PHE A 29 0.27 7.60 3.13
C PHE A 29 0.64 6.99 1.77
N ILE A 30 0.74 5.65 1.68
CA ILE A 30 1.01 4.97 0.40
C ILE A 30 -0.03 5.35 -0.66
N VAL A 31 -1.30 5.33 -0.30
CA VAL A 31 -2.38 5.68 -1.23
C VAL A 31 -2.32 7.14 -1.67
N VAL A 32 -2.04 8.07 -0.74
CA VAL A 32 -1.93 9.49 -1.07
C VAL A 32 -0.69 9.77 -1.93
N PHE A 33 0.45 9.14 -1.63
CA PHE A 33 1.67 9.27 -2.43
C PHE A 33 1.46 8.77 -3.87
N LEU A 34 0.86 7.58 -4.01
CA LEU A 34 0.55 7.00 -5.31
C LEU A 34 -0.46 7.83 -6.09
N ALA A 35 -1.51 8.30 -5.41
CA ALA A 35 -2.50 9.15 -6.03
C ALA A 35 -1.92 10.48 -6.53
N ALA A 36 -0.99 11.09 -5.80
CA ALA A 36 -0.31 12.31 -6.23
C ALA A 36 0.52 12.09 -7.50
N PHE A 37 1.19 10.95 -7.61
CA PHE A 37 2.03 10.61 -8.76
C PHE A 37 1.19 10.40 -10.04
N PHE A 38 0.05 9.72 -9.92
CA PHE A 38 -0.83 9.43 -11.06
C PHE A 38 -1.74 10.60 -11.46
N THR A 39 -2.05 11.53 -10.55
CA THR A 39 -3.02 12.60 -10.84
C THR A 39 -2.46 13.66 -11.80
N THR A 40 -1.16 13.92 -11.74
CA THR A 40 -0.53 15.01 -12.52
C THR A 40 -0.56 14.73 -14.03
N ARG A 41 -0.55 13.47 -14.44
CA ARG A 41 -0.53 13.07 -15.86
C ARG A 41 -1.89 12.63 -16.43
N TYR A 42 -2.77 12.10 -15.58
CA TYR A 42 -4.11 11.71 -16.03
C TYR A 42 -4.94 12.89 -16.55
N LEU A 43 -4.74 14.08 -15.99
CA LEU A 43 -5.40 15.30 -16.46
C LEU A 43 -4.95 15.75 -17.87
N THR A 44 -3.74 15.37 -18.28
CA THR A 44 -3.20 15.68 -19.62
C THR A 44 -3.50 14.63 -20.66
N SER A 45 -3.72 13.37 -20.27
CA SER A 45 -3.95 12.24 -21.19
C SER A 45 -5.42 11.99 -21.55
N SER A 46 -6.37 12.58 -20.81
CA SER A 46 -7.81 12.38 -21.04
C SER A 46 -8.33 12.96 -22.37
N PHE A 47 -7.51 13.67 -23.15
CA PHE A 47 -7.85 14.18 -24.47
C PHE A 47 -7.71 13.17 -25.62
N PHE A 48 -7.12 11.99 -25.39
CA PHE A 48 -6.88 10.97 -26.42
C PHE A 48 -7.55 9.63 -26.10
N SER A 49 -8.86 9.59 -26.18
CA SER A 49 -9.61 8.34 -26.08
C SER A 49 -9.73 7.68 -27.44
N LYS A 50 -8.86 6.71 -27.80
CA LYS A 50 -9.20 5.59 -28.67
C LYS A 50 -8.03 4.62 -28.99
N ALA A 51 -7.50 3.91 -27.98
CA ALA A 51 -6.84 2.60 -28.13
C ALA A 51 -6.63 2.03 -26.73
N LYS A 52 -7.65 1.43 -26.12
CA LYS A 52 -7.85 1.54 -24.67
C LYS A 52 -7.04 0.59 -23.80
N ASN A 53 -6.42 -0.47 -24.30
CA ASN A 53 -5.71 -1.42 -23.44
C ASN A 53 -4.18 -1.30 -23.55
N ASP A 54 -3.64 -1.20 -24.74
CA ASP A 54 -2.19 -1.12 -24.93
C ASP A 54 -1.61 0.18 -24.38
N LEU A 55 -2.33 1.30 -24.57
CA LEU A 55 -1.93 2.61 -24.05
C LEU A 55 -1.92 2.67 -22.52
N VAL A 56 -2.88 2.01 -21.86
CA VAL A 56 -2.92 1.94 -20.39
C VAL A 56 -1.73 1.18 -19.85
N THR A 57 -1.38 0.07 -20.48
CA THR A 57 -0.24 -0.76 -20.06
C THR A 57 1.09 -0.03 -20.24
N ASP A 58 1.28 0.68 -21.35
CA ASP A 58 2.50 1.43 -21.61
C ASP A 58 2.61 2.66 -20.69
N GLU A 59 1.52 3.35 -20.42
CA GLU A 59 1.46 4.42 -19.44
C GLU A 59 1.82 3.91 -18.03
N MET A 60 1.28 2.76 -17.61
CA MET A 60 1.63 2.13 -16.34
C MET A 60 3.11 1.75 -16.27
N LYS A 61 3.70 1.21 -17.35
CA LYS A 61 5.14 0.88 -17.40
C LYS A 61 6.00 2.13 -17.19
N ASN A 62 5.69 3.21 -17.90
CA ASN A 62 6.42 4.45 -17.79
C ASN A 62 6.35 5.03 -16.36
N GLN A 63 5.16 5.04 -15.78
CA GLN A 63 4.95 5.53 -14.42
C GLN A 63 5.65 4.68 -13.37
N VAL A 64 5.60 3.35 -13.50
CA VAL A 64 6.35 2.43 -12.63
C VAL A 64 7.86 2.69 -12.73
N ALA A 65 8.38 2.88 -13.95
CA ALA A 65 9.80 3.19 -14.13
C ALA A 65 10.20 4.52 -13.48
N GLU A 66 9.40 5.57 -13.64
CA GLU A 66 9.64 6.88 -13.00
C GLU A 66 9.55 6.80 -11.46
N MET A 67 8.56 6.08 -10.93
CA MET A 67 8.46 5.87 -9.48
C MET A 67 9.69 5.17 -8.93
N ASN A 68 10.14 4.10 -9.58
CA ASN A 68 11.30 3.33 -9.13
C ASN A 68 12.61 4.11 -9.16
N GLN A 69 12.72 5.21 -9.94
CA GLN A 69 13.87 6.11 -9.88
C GLN A 69 13.96 6.88 -8.56
N GLN A 70 12.83 7.03 -7.84
CA GLN A 70 12.74 7.73 -6.55
C GLN A 70 12.71 6.78 -5.37
N LEU A 71 12.66 5.46 -5.61
CA LEU A 71 12.60 4.43 -4.58
C LEU A 71 14.00 3.83 -4.33
N PRO A 72 14.28 3.32 -3.13
CA PRO A 72 13.37 3.19 -1.99
C PRO A 72 13.15 4.51 -1.25
N GLN A 73 11.94 4.71 -0.69
CA GLN A 73 11.57 5.91 0.06
C GLN A 73 10.88 5.57 1.37
N ILE A 74 11.29 6.21 2.47
CA ILE A 74 10.56 6.17 3.74
C ILE A 74 9.30 7.00 3.54
N ILE A 75 8.13 6.33 3.64
CA ILE A 75 6.81 6.95 3.41
C ILE A 75 6.10 7.28 4.71
N GLU A 76 6.51 6.64 5.81
CA GLU A 76 6.07 6.90 7.17
C GLU A 76 7.08 6.34 8.17
N GLU A 77 6.96 6.71 9.45
CA GLU A 77 7.81 6.16 10.50
C GLU A 77 7.69 4.62 10.57
N GLY A 78 8.81 3.94 10.39
CA GLY A 78 8.86 2.47 10.39
C GLY A 78 8.49 1.82 9.06
N VAL A 79 8.19 2.58 7.98
CA VAL A 79 7.71 2.04 6.71
C VAL A 79 8.42 2.61 5.51
N ARG A 80 8.91 1.72 4.68
CA ARG A 80 9.59 2.06 3.45
C ARG A 80 8.91 1.40 2.26
N LEU A 81 8.59 2.19 1.24
CA LEU A 81 8.25 1.67 -0.08
C LEU A 81 9.55 1.37 -0.81
N ASP A 82 9.81 0.10 -1.08
CA ASP A 82 11.05 -0.35 -1.70
C ASP A 82 11.02 -0.29 -3.21
N SER A 83 9.92 -0.74 -3.80
CA SER A 83 9.73 -0.74 -5.25
C SER A 83 8.27 -0.90 -5.64
N VAL A 84 7.98 -0.62 -6.91
CA VAL A 84 6.69 -0.89 -7.55
C VAL A 84 6.94 -1.72 -8.81
N ALA A 85 6.05 -2.66 -9.13
CA ALA A 85 6.17 -3.48 -10.33
C ALA A 85 4.80 -3.73 -10.97
N LEU A 86 4.77 -3.91 -12.29
CA LEU A 86 3.63 -4.50 -12.97
C LEU A 86 3.69 -6.03 -12.84
N LYS A 87 2.59 -6.62 -12.39
CA LYS A 87 2.41 -8.08 -12.30
C LYS A 87 1.61 -8.63 -13.48
N GLY A 88 1.05 -7.75 -14.31
CA GLY A 88 0.24 -8.05 -15.47
C GLY A 88 -0.26 -6.76 -16.11
N GLU A 89 -1.11 -6.86 -17.13
CA GLU A 89 -1.60 -5.70 -17.87
C GLU A 89 -2.35 -4.67 -17.00
N LYS A 90 -3.07 -5.14 -15.99
CA LYS A 90 -3.89 -4.32 -15.08
C LYS A 90 -3.64 -4.64 -13.61
N THR A 91 -2.40 -4.96 -13.28
CA THR A 91 -2.05 -5.38 -11.92
C THR A 91 -0.76 -4.70 -11.49
N MET A 92 -0.81 -3.96 -10.39
CA MET A 92 0.35 -3.30 -9.79
C MET A 92 0.69 -3.93 -8.45
N GLY A 93 1.97 -4.21 -8.22
CA GLY A 93 2.53 -4.68 -6.96
C GLY A 93 3.37 -3.61 -6.28
N TYR A 94 3.14 -3.42 -4.99
CA TYR A 94 3.87 -2.51 -4.09
C TYR A 94 4.65 -3.33 -3.08
N TYR A 95 5.96 -3.12 -3.02
CA TYR A 95 6.87 -3.84 -2.12
C TYR A 95 7.24 -2.93 -0.95
N VAL A 96 6.84 -3.31 0.25
CA VAL A 96 6.88 -2.45 1.44
C VAL A 96 7.64 -3.16 2.56
N THR A 97 8.65 -2.51 3.14
CA THR A 97 9.34 -2.99 4.33
C THR A 97 8.89 -2.25 5.57
N LEU A 98 8.45 -3.01 6.57
CA LEU A 98 8.14 -2.58 7.93
C LEU A 98 9.42 -2.73 8.77
N PHE A 99 10.32 -1.73 8.76
CA PHE A 99 11.66 -1.89 9.33
C PHE A 99 11.72 -1.81 10.87
N ASN A 100 10.60 -1.45 11.52
CA ASN A 100 10.43 -1.52 12.97
C ASN A 100 9.58 -2.73 13.41
N PHE A 101 9.23 -3.63 12.49
CA PHE A 101 8.38 -4.78 12.74
C PHE A 101 9.16 -6.09 12.63
N ASP A 102 8.94 -6.98 13.59
CA ASP A 102 9.47 -8.35 13.60
C ASP A 102 8.30 -9.34 13.60
N SER A 103 8.17 -10.09 12.52
CA SER A 103 7.08 -11.05 12.34
C SER A 103 7.17 -12.28 13.26
N GLU A 104 8.32 -12.48 13.95
CA GLU A 104 8.49 -13.53 14.94
C GLU A 104 8.02 -13.09 16.34
N GLU A 105 8.02 -11.78 16.61
CA GLU A 105 7.63 -11.23 17.90
C GLU A 105 6.17 -10.77 17.92
N VAL A 106 5.62 -10.37 16.76
CA VAL A 106 4.32 -9.71 16.67
C VAL A 106 3.53 -10.23 15.48
N GLU A 107 2.26 -10.54 15.71
CA GLU A 107 1.34 -10.94 14.65
C GLU A 107 0.85 -9.72 13.84
N PHE A 108 0.84 -9.85 12.52
CA PHE A 108 0.33 -8.83 11.61
C PHE A 108 -1.12 -9.16 11.23
N ASP A 109 -2.05 -8.25 11.52
CA ASP A 109 -3.44 -8.41 11.11
C ASP A 109 -3.65 -7.91 9.67
N ALA A 110 -3.58 -8.85 8.71
CA ALA A 110 -3.78 -8.57 7.30
C ALA A 110 -5.20 -8.10 6.97
N SER A 111 -6.21 -8.46 7.77
CA SER A 111 -7.60 -8.07 7.55
C SER A 111 -7.80 -6.59 7.88
N VAL A 112 -7.25 -6.13 9.00
CA VAL A 112 -7.26 -4.72 9.41
C VAL A 112 -6.49 -3.87 8.40
N ALA A 113 -5.33 -4.33 7.95
CA ALA A 113 -4.55 -3.63 6.93
C ALA A 113 -5.33 -3.52 5.61
N LYS A 114 -5.97 -4.59 5.15
CA LYS A 114 -6.80 -4.61 3.94
C LYS A 114 -7.96 -3.63 4.03
N GLU A 115 -8.68 -3.63 5.14
CA GLU A 115 -9.80 -2.71 5.36
C GLU A 115 -9.35 -1.25 5.34
N ALA A 116 -8.24 -0.93 5.99
CA ALA A 116 -7.66 0.41 6.00
C ALA A 116 -7.24 0.88 4.59
N ILE A 117 -6.63 0.00 3.77
CA ILE A 117 -6.30 0.27 2.36
C ILE A 117 -7.57 0.60 1.58
N VAL A 118 -8.58 -0.27 1.65
CA VAL A 118 -9.85 -0.10 0.92
C VAL A 118 -10.54 1.21 1.31
N GLN A 119 -10.60 1.51 2.59
CA GLN A 119 -11.22 2.74 3.09
C GLN A 119 -10.50 3.99 2.59
N ASN A 120 -9.17 3.95 2.58
CA ASN A 120 -8.36 5.05 2.08
C ASN A 120 -8.54 5.26 0.57
N LEU A 121 -8.57 4.19 -0.22
CA LEU A 121 -8.84 4.24 -1.67
C LEU A 121 -10.22 4.86 -1.94
N ARG A 122 -11.25 4.46 -1.19
CA ARG A 122 -12.61 5.00 -1.30
C ARG A 122 -12.68 6.48 -0.92
N THR A 123 -12.01 6.89 0.14
CA THR A 123 -11.96 8.28 0.58
C THR A 123 -11.25 9.18 -0.42
N ASN A 124 -10.24 8.65 -1.12
CA ASN A 124 -9.45 9.39 -2.11
C ASN A 124 -9.85 9.11 -3.56
N ARG A 125 -11.09 8.73 -3.84
CA ARG A 125 -11.60 8.36 -5.18
C ARG A 125 -11.21 9.34 -6.29
N GLY A 126 -11.24 10.63 -6.01
CA GLY A 126 -10.87 11.66 -6.98
C GLY A 126 -9.43 11.50 -7.49
N LYS A 127 -8.50 11.16 -6.60
CA LYS A 127 -7.09 10.92 -6.90
C LYS A 127 -6.86 9.53 -7.50
N MET A 128 -7.78 8.58 -7.25
CA MET A 128 -7.69 7.19 -7.70
C MET A 128 -8.40 6.91 -9.02
N ARG A 129 -8.86 7.96 -9.74
CA ARG A 129 -9.65 7.81 -10.97
C ARG A 129 -8.96 6.92 -12.02
N PHE A 130 -7.65 7.08 -12.21
CA PHE A 130 -6.90 6.23 -13.14
C PHE A 130 -7.07 4.74 -12.83
N PHE A 131 -6.94 4.35 -11.56
CA PHE A 131 -7.07 2.97 -11.11
C PHE A 131 -8.52 2.47 -11.23
N ILE A 132 -9.49 3.32 -10.88
CA ILE A 132 -10.92 3.01 -10.94
C ILE A 132 -11.38 2.81 -12.38
N ASP A 133 -11.04 3.74 -13.27
CA ASP A 133 -11.49 3.77 -14.66
C ASP A 133 -10.87 2.63 -15.48
N ASN A 134 -9.66 2.20 -15.12
CA ASN A 134 -8.93 1.13 -15.82
C ASN A 134 -9.03 -0.24 -15.14
N ASN A 135 -9.77 -0.38 -14.04
CA ASN A 135 -9.93 -1.64 -13.30
C ASN A 135 -8.60 -2.26 -12.85
N ILE A 136 -7.73 -1.45 -12.23
CA ILE A 136 -6.41 -1.90 -11.79
C ILE A 136 -6.52 -2.67 -10.47
N THR A 137 -5.99 -3.89 -10.44
CA THR A 137 -5.81 -4.66 -9.19
C THR A 137 -4.51 -4.24 -8.52
N LEU A 138 -4.54 -4.04 -7.20
CA LEU A 138 -3.37 -3.64 -6.42
C LEU A 138 -2.96 -4.80 -5.50
N TYR A 139 -1.66 -5.09 -5.48
CA TYR A 139 -1.05 -6.04 -4.55
C TYR A 139 -0.07 -5.31 -3.65
N TYR A 140 -0.15 -5.58 -2.34
CA TYR A 140 0.78 -5.06 -1.33
C TYR A 140 1.53 -6.22 -0.72
N TYR A 141 2.85 -6.25 -0.93
CA TYR A 141 3.78 -7.24 -0.39
C TYR A 141 4.49 -6.63 0.81
N TYR A 142 4.18 -7.07 2.01
CA TYR A 142 4.79 -6.58 3.24
C TYR A 142 5.93 -7.49 3.69
N TYR A 143 7.05 -6.88 4.01
CA TYR A 143 8.24 -7.53 4.56
C TYR A 143 8.57 -6.93 5.92
N ASP A 144 9.11 -7.74 6.85
CA ASP A 144 9.59 -7.28 8.14
C ASP A 144 11.03 -6.71 8.05
N LYS A 145 11.58 -6.31 9.20
CA LYS A 145 12.96 -5.81 9.34
C LYS A 145 14.02 -6.80 8.85
N ASN A 146 13.72 -8.12 8.89
CA ASN A 146 14.60 -9.21 8.48
C ASN A 146 14.39 -9.61 7.00
N LYS A 147 13.57 -8.86 6.25
CA LYS A 147 13.16 -9.16 4.87
C LYS A 147 12.34 -10.45 4.72
N LYS A 148 11.75 -10.94 5.81
CA LYS A 148 10.82 -12.05 5.79
C LYS A 148 9.46 -11.56 5.30
N VAL A 149 8.79 -12.36 4.48
CA VAL A 149 7.42 -12.06 4.01
C VAL A 149 6.48 -12.09 5.21
N VAL A 150 5.80 -10.99 5.45
CA VAL A 150 4.78 -10.84 6.49
C VAL A 150 3.42 -11.26 5.93
N THR A 151 3.02 -10.64 4.82
CA THR A 151 1.75 -10.91 4.17
C THR A 151 1.72 -10.36 2.74
N GLU A 152 0.77 -10.87 1.97
CA GLU A 152 0.37 -10.33 0.67
C GLU A 152 -1.11 -9.95 0.73
N ILE A 153 -1.44 -8.73 0.30
CA ILE A 153 -2.81 -8.22 0.31
C ILE A 153 -3.22 -7.84 -1.10
N GLU A 154 -4.23 -8.52 -1.62
CA GLU A 154 -4.87 -8.19 -2.88
C GLU A 154 -6.06 -7.24 -2.66
N ILE A 155 -6.10 -6.16 -3.43
CA ILE A 155 -7.20 -5.20 -3.51
C ILE A 155 -7.76 -5.20 -4.93
N ALA A 156 -8.80 -5.97 -5.13
CA ALA A 156 -9.51 -6.02 -6.41
C ALA A 156 -10.32 -4.73 -6.66
N PRO A 157 -10.55 -4.33 -7.92
CA PRO A 157 -11.29 -3.11 -8.27
C PRO A 157 -12.70 -3.03 -7.66
N SER A 158 -13.35 -4.15 -7.44
CA SER A 158 -14.67 -4.23 -6.81
C SER A 158 -14.70 -3.73 -5.36
N LEU A 159 -13.53 -3.72 -4.67
CA LEU A 159 -13.45 -3.31 -3.28
C LEU A 159 -13.36 -1.79 -3.10
N TYR A 160 -12.86 -1.04 -4.11
CA TYR A 160 -12.61 0.40 -3.98
C TYR A 160 -13.38 1.28 -4.98
N LYS A 161 -14.22 0.69 -5.83
CA LYS A 161 -15.10 1.38 -6.78
C LYS A 161 -16.35 2.04 -6.18
#